data_5854c6a1e30961f336776db402953bb9
#
_entry.id   5854c6a1e30961f336776db402953bb9
#
_cell.length_a   1.000
_cell.length_b   1.000
_cell.length_c   1.000
_cell.angle_alpha   90.00
_cell.angle_beta   90.00
_cell.angle_gamma   90.00
#
_symmetry.space_group_name_H-M   'P 1'
#
loop_
_entity.id
_entity.type
_entity.pdbx_description
1 polymer ?
#
loop_
_entity_poly.entity_id
_entity_poly.type
_entity_poly.pdbx_seq_one_letter_code
_entity_poly.pdbx_strand_id
1 'polypeptide(L)'
;MASVWKRGGKMVKLKGLRQINPYVAGQQPNELDMIKLNTNENAYGPSPKVAEALQNFDSQELRKYSSLDQAELCQALATNLGVSPDQLIIGNGSDDILSMAFLAFFNSGESVLFPDLTYGFYKVWADLYHVPFREIPLAADFEVHPSDYFGDNGGIILANPNAPTGIYL
;
A
#
# COMPACT_ATOMS: atom_id res chain seq x y z
N MET A 1 0.54 -21.63 -4.52
CA MET A 1 -0.01 -22.52 -5.58
C MET A 1 0.44 -22.00 -6.93
N ALA A 2 1.12 -22.80 -7.75
CA ALA A 2 1.47 -22.37 -9.10
C ALA A 2 0.17 -22.22 -9.91
N SER A 3 -0.13 -21.00 -10.38
CA SER A 3 -1.27 -20.76 -11.24
C SER A 3 -1.04 -21.46 -12.57
N VAL A 4 -1.89 -22.43 -12.88
CA VAL A 4 -1.81 -23.23 -14.09
C VAL A 4 -2.85 -22.72 -15.06
N TRP A 5 -2.43 -22.17 -16.18
CA TRP A 5 -3.33 -21.79 -17.26
C TRP A 5 -3.73 -23.01 -18.08
N LYS A 6 -5.04 -23.22 -18.32
CA LYS A 6 -5.54 -24.28 -19.21
C LYS A 6 -5.79 -23.71 -20.60
N ARG A 7 -5.04 -24.16 -21.58
CA ARG A 7 -5.35 -23.93 -23.00
C ARG A 7 -5.56 -25.28 -23.67
N GLY A 8 -6.77 -25.55 -24.18
CA GLY A 8 -7.08 -26.79 -24.87
C GLY A 8 -6.88 -28.07 -24.01
N GLY A 9 -7.17 -28.01 -22.71
CA GLY A 9 -7.07 -29.17 -21.79
C GLY A 9 -5.66 -29.51 -21.30
N LYS A 10 -4.61 -28.86 -21.81
CA LYS A 10 -3.23 -29.07 -21.34
C LYS A 10 -2.82 -28.01 -20.32
N MET A 11 -2.21 -28.45 -19.23
CA MET A 11 -1.60 -27.56 -18.24
C MET A 11 -0.30 -26.97 -18.79
N VAL A 12 -0.22 -25.64 -18.87
CA VAL A 12 1.00 -24.95 -19.31
C VAL A 12 1.67 -24.37 -18.07
N LYS A 13 2.87 -24.85 -17.75
CA LYS A 13 3.72 -24.26 -16.72
C LYS A 13 4.41 -23.02 -17.31
N LEU A 14 4.02 -21.84 -16.85
CA LEU A 14 4.66 -20.59 -17.28
C LEU A 14 6.08 -20.51 -16.68
N LYS A 15 7.09 -20.48 -17.54
CA LYS A 15 8.47 -20.21 -17.12
C LYS A 15 8.60 -18.72 -16.76
N GLY A 16 9.26 -18.42 -15.66
CA GLY A 16 9.48 -17.05 -15.20
C GLY A 16 8.33 -16.43 -14.40
N LEU A 17 7.28 -17.21 -14.06
CA LEU A 17 6.26 -16.75 -13.14
C LEU A 17 6.87 -16.65 -11.73
N ARG A 18 6.81 -15.46 -11.12
CA ARG A 18 7.27 -15.25 -9.75
C ARG A 18 6.42 -16.05 -8.76
N GLN A 19 7.07 -16.65 -7.81
CA GLN A 19 6.42 -17.33 -6.69
C GLN A 19 6.51 -16.39 -5.49
N ILE A 20 5.38 -15.84 -5.09
CA ILE A 20 5.26 -14.98 -3.91
C ILE A 20 4.15 -15.52 -3.01
N ASN A 21 4.24 -15.24 -1.73
CA ASN A 21 3.13 -15.45 -0.81
C ASN A 21 2.18 -14.26 -0.94
N PRO A 22 0.95 -14.45 -1.46
CA PRO A 22 0.03 -13.34 -1.62
C PRO A 22 -0.43 -12.83 -0.26
N TYR A 23 -0.77 -11.55 -0.21
CA TYR A 23 -1.48 -10.99 0.93
C TYR A 23 -2.82 -11.71 1.13
N VAL A 24 -3.13 -12.01 2.37
CA VAL A 24 -4.44 -12.57 2.76
C VAL A 24 -5.28 -11.45 3.33
N ALA A 25 -6.24 -10.97 2.56
CA ALA A 25 -7.17 -9.95 3.02
C ALA A 25 -8.05 -10.45 4.17
N GLY A 26 -8.46 -9.54 5.05
CA GLY A 26 -9.49 -9.81 6.04
C GLY A 26 -10.82 -10.23 5.39
N GLN A 27 -11.67 -10.90 6.15
CA GLN A 27 -12.99 -11.31 5.67
C GLN A 27 -13.80 -10.08 5.24
N GLN A 28 -14.50 -10.21 4.10
CA GLN A 28 -15.40 -9.19 3.57
C GLN A 28 -16.78 -9.80 3.30
N PRO A 29 -17.57 -10.10 4.34
CA PRO A 29 -18.91 -10.61 4.19
C PRO A 29 -19.85 -9.55 3.64
N ASN A 30 -20.85 -9.99 2.84
CA ASN A 30 -21.87 -9.13 2.22
C ASN A 30 -23.21 -9.19 2.98
N GLU A 31 -23.20 -9.35 4.28
CA GLU A 31 -24.44 -9.37 5.09
C GLU A 31 -24.84 -7.95 5.46
N LEU A 32 -26.13 -7.59 5.22
CA LEU A 32 -26.64 -6.25 5.36
C LEU A 32 -26.64 -5.70 6.79
N ASP A 33 -26.72 -6.58 7.81
CA ASP A 33 -26.83 -6.19 9.22
C ASP A 33 -25.54 -6.40 10.02
N MET A 34 -24.41 -6.54 9.33
CA MET A 34 -23.14 -6.82 9.98
C MET A 34 -22.44 -5.56 10.45
N ILE A 35 -21.97 -5.56 11.69
CA ILE A 35 -21.04 -4.54 12.20
C ILE A 35 -19.64 -4.93 11.75
N LYS A 36 -19.10 -4.23 10.75
CA LYS A 36 -17.77 -4.47 10.21
C LYS A 36 -16.74 -3.60 10.95
N LEU A 37 -15.78 -4.26 11.61
CA LEU A 37 -14.74 -3.61 12.41
C LEU A 37 -13.31 -3.89 11.89
N ASN A 38 -13.19 -4.52 10.72
CA ASN A 38 -11.92 -4.83 10.08
C ASN A 38 -11.65 -3.91 8.88
N THR A 39 -10.42 -3.95 8.35
CA THR A 39 -9.96 -3.21 7.14
C THR A 39 -9.95 -1.69 7.24
N ASN A 40 -10.18 -1.12 8.43
CA ASN A 40 -10.13 0.33 8.71
C ASN A 40 -11.01 1.19 7.77
N GLU A 41 -12.15 0.63 7.33
CA GLU A 41 -13.11 1.38 6.52
C GLU A 41 -13.77 2.47 7.36
N ASN A 42 -13.97 3.64 6.73
CA ASN A 42 -14.65 4.75 7.38
C ASN A 42 -16.15 4.46 7.48
N ALA A 43 -16.71 4.52 8.69
CA ALA A 43 -18.15 4.34 8.93
C ALA A 43 -19.00 5.48 8.39
N TYR A 44 -18.40 6.65 8.12
CA TYR A 44 -19.09 7.82 7.57
C TYR A 44 -18.91 7.91 6.08
N GLY A 45 -19.97 8.27 5.37
CA GLY A 45 -19.92 8.55 3.94
C GLY A 45 -19.04 9.77 3.60
N PRO A 46 -18.74 9.97 2.32
CA PRO A 46 -18.00 11.14 1.87
C PRO A 46 -18.81 12.44 2.06
N SER A 47 -18.13 13.58 2.00
CA SER A 47 -18.79 14.89 2.01
C SER A 47 -19.87 14.98 0.94
N PRO A 48 -21.01 15.66 1.20
CA PRO A 48 -22.04 15.93 0.18
C PRO A 48 -21.49 16.57 -1.10
N LYS A 49 -20.44 17.38 -1.00
CA LYS A 49 -19.73 17.96 -2.16
C LYS A 49 -19.13 16.93 -3.10
N VAL A 50 -18.74 15.75 -2.58
CA VAL A 50 -18.24 14.64 -3.43
C VAL A 50 -19.38 14.10 -4.30
N ALA A 51 -20.57 13.91 -3.71
CA ALA A 51 -21.74 13.46 -4.46
C ALA A 51 -22.14 14.48 -5.55
N GLU A 52 -22.12 15.77 -5.22
CA GLU A 52 -22.38 16.86 -6.17
C GLU A 52 -21.35 16.87 -7.31
N ALA A 53 -20.06 16.73 -7.01
CA ALA A 53 -19.01 16.67 -8.03
C ALA A 53 -19.18 15.47 -8.98
N LEU A 54 -19.54 14.29 -8.43
CA LEU A 54 -19.80 13.10 -9.24
C LEU A 54 -21.04 13.24 -10.13
N GLN A 55 -22.10 13.87 -9.64
CA GLN A 55 -23.32 14.11 -10.41
C GLN A 55 -23.09 15.10 -11.57
N ASN A 56 -22.22 16.08 -11.37
CA ASN A 56 -21.88 17.09 -12.37
C ASN A 56 -20.73 16.68 -13.31
N PHE A 57 -20.14 15.52 -13.08
CA PHE A 57 -19.05 15.04 -13.92
C PHE A 57 -19.53 14.63 -15.31
N ASP A 58 -18.91 15.19 -16.35
CA ASP A 58 -19.20 14.79 -17.72
C ASP A 58 -18.55 13.41 -18.02
N SER A 59 -19.37 12.38 -18.14
CA SER A 59 -18.92 11.02 -18.46
C SER A 59 -18.19 10.92 -19.81
N GLN A 60 -18.33 11.89 -20.72
CA GLN A 60 -17.59 11.93 -21.97
C GLN A 60 -16.09 12.15 -21.76
N GLU A 61 -15.69 12.71 -20.63
CA GLU A 61 -14.27 12.87 -20.28
C GLU A 61 -13.58 11.52 -20.02
N LEU A 62 -14.31 10.47 -19.61
CA LEU A 62 -13.78 9.13 -19.38
C LEU A 62 -13.16 8.47 -20.64
N ARG A 63 -13.47 8.97 -21.85
CA ARG A 63 -12.85 8.50 -23.11
C ARG A 63 -11.45 9.03 -23.35
N LYS A 64 -11.01 10.02 -22.59
CA LYS A 64 -9.70 10.65 -22.71
C LYS A 64 -8.69 9.99 -21.77
N TYR A 65 -7.42 10.10 -22.10
CA TYR A 65 -6.38 9.79 -21.14
C TYR A 65 -6.44 10.78 -19.96
N SER A 66 -6.12 10.28 -18.77
CA SER A 66 -5.93 11.14 -17.61
C SER A 66 -4.73 12.08 -17.81
N SER A 67 -4.71 13.20 -17.07
CA SER A 67 -3.51 14.03 -16.98
C SER A 67 -2.32 13.21 -16.47
N LEU A 68 -1.16 13.40 -17.08
CA LEU A 68 0.06 12.68 -16.71
C LEU A 68 0.64 13.13 -15.35
N ASP A 69 0.43 14.38 -15.01
CA ASP A 69 1.01 15.03 -13.83
C ASP A 69 0.02 15.25 -12.69
N GLN A 70 -1.29 15.00 -12.93
CA GLN A 70 -2.37 15.21 -11.96
C GLN A 70 -2.30 16.59 -11.29
N ALA A 71 -1.88 17.62 -12.05
CA ALA A 71 -1.51 18.93 -11.55
C ALA A 71 -2.56 19.60 -10.65
N GLU A 72 -3.84 19.50 -11.01
CA GLU A 72 -4.94 20.09 -10.22
C GLU A 72 -5.04 19.45 -8.83
N LEU A 73 -4.96 18.12 -8.76
CA LEU A 73 -5.02 17.38 -7.50
C LEU A 73 -3.77 17.63 -6.65
N CYS A 74 -2.58 17.60 -7.27
CA CYS A 74 -1.32 17.93 -6.60
C CYS A 74 -1.36 19.33 -6.00
N GLN A 75 -1.83 20.32 -6.76
CA GLN A 75 -1.92 21.71 -6.29
C GLN A 75 -2.91 21.87 -5.12
N ALA A 76 -4.07 21.22 -5.21
CA ALA A 76 -5.07 21.26 -4.14
C ALA A 76 -4.56 20.61 -2.85
N LEU A 77 -3.91 19.45 -2.95
CA LEU A 77 -3.30 18.76 -1.81
C LEU A 77 -2.13 19.55 -1.22
N ALA A 78 -1.25 20.08 -2.06
CA ALA A 78 -0.11 20.92 -1.64
C ALA A 78 -0.58 22.13 -0.83
N THR A 79 -1.62 22.80 -1.31
CA THR A 79 -2.23 23.94 -0.62
C THR A 79 -2.80 23.54 0.74
N ASN A 80 -3.50 22.41 0.81
CA ASN A 80 -4.11 21.91 2.04
C ASN A 80 -3.06 21.45 3.07
N LEU A 81 -1.97 20.86 2.60
CA LEU A 81 -0.91 20.32 3.44
C LEU A 81 0.17 21.35 3.79
N GLY A 82 0.20 22.50 3.13
CA GLY A 82 1.23 23.53 3.31
C GLY A 82 2.61 23.13 2.77
N VAL A 83 2.64 22.31 1.70
CA VAL A 83 3.87 21.84 1.04
C VAL A 83 3.90 22.29 -0.42
N SER A 84 5.03 22.09 -1.11
CA SER A 84 5.13 22.33 -2.56
C SER A 84 4.58 21.14 -3.36
N PRO A 85 3.95 21.35 -4.54
CA PRO A 85 3.44 20.27 -5.37
C PRO A 85 4.49 19.23 -5.79
N ASP A 86 5.75 19.61 -5.95
CA ASP A 86 6.88 18.74 -6.29
C ASP A 86 7.32 17.82 -5.13
N GLN A 87 6.79 18.03 -3.94
CA GLN A 87 6.97 17.16 -2.77
C GLN A 87 5.89 16.06 -2.68
N LEU A 88 4.98 15.97 -3.65
CA LEU A 88 3.85 15.06 -3.65
C LEU A 88 3.96 14.04 -4.79
N ILE A 89 3.67 12.80 -4.46
CA ILE A 89 3.41 11.73 -5.43
C ILE A 89 2.01 11.19 -5.15
N ILE A 90 1.20 11.08 -6.20
CA ILE A 90 -0.17 10.58 -6.12
C ILE A 90 -0.25 9.23 -6.83
N GLY A 91 -0.84 8.26 -6.16
CA GLY A 91 -1.09 6.93 -6.70
C GLY A 91 -2.47 6.40 -6.31
N ASN A 92 -2.78 5.21 -6.77
CA ASN A 92 -4.05 4.55 -6.49
C ASN A 92 -4.02 3.83 -5.13
N GLY A 93 -4.03 4.63 -4.07
CA GLY A 93 -3.88 4.16 -2.69
C GLY A 93 -2.42 3.98 -2.26
N SER A 94 -2.23 3.70 -0.97
CA SER A 94 -0.90 3.54 -0.37
C SER A 94 -0.11 2.35 -0.93
N ASP A 95 -0.79 1.28 -1.33
CA ASP A 95 -0.12 0.10 -1.87
C ASP A 95 0.57 0.37 -3.21
N ASP A 96 -0.03 1.19 -4.07
CA ASP A 96 0.58 1.62 -5.31
C ASP A 96 1.87 2.42 -5.04
N ILE A 97 1.80 3.38 -4.13
CA ILE A 97 2.97 4.17 -3.70
C ILE A 97 4.04 3.30 -3.04
N LEU A 98 3.66 2.39 -2.15
CA LEU A 98 4.59 1.47 -1.50
C LEU A 98 5.29 0.56 -2.53
N SER A 99 4.54 0.02 -3.49
CA SER A 99 5.10 -0.78 -4.58
C SER A 99 6.17 -0.01 -5.35
N MET A 100 5.88 1.24 -5.73
CA MET A 100 6.84 2.11 -6.41
C MET A 100 8.04 2.45 -5.51
N ALA A 101 7.83 2.69 -4.22
CA ALA A 101 8.90 2.97 -3.28
C ALA A 101 9.86 1.79 -3.13
N PHE A 102 9.34 0.57 -2.97
CA PHE A 102 10.18 -0.63 -2.93
C PHE A 102 10.99 -0.81 -4.20
N LEU A 103 10.39 -0.56 -5.36
CA LEU A 103 11.07 -0.66 -6.64
C LEU A 103 12.15 0.41 -6.84
N ALA A 104 11.89 1.64 -6.38
CA ALA A 104 12.75 2.79 -6.66
C ALA A 104 13.89 3.00 -5.66
N PHE A 105 13.64 2.76 -4.37
CA PHE A 105 14.54 3.21 -3.30
C PHE A 105 15.31 2.09 -2.59
N PHE A 106 14.81 0.86 -2.62
CA PHE A 106 15.39 -0.23 -1.82
C PHE A 106 16.20 -1.24 -2.64
N ASN A 107 17.03 -0.75 -3.55
CA ASN A 107 17.84 -1.57 -4.47
C ASN A 107 19.34 -1.64 -4.12
N SER A 108 19.71 -1.29 -2.89
CA SER A 108 21.13 -1.35 -2.46
C SER A 108 21.66 -2.78 -2.30
N GLY A 109 20.77 -3.76 -2.15
CA GLY A 109 21.10 -5.12 -1.76
C GLY A 109 21.23 -5.32 -0.25
N GLU A 110 21.08 -4.25 0.53
CA GLU A 110 20.99 -4.28 1.99
C GLU A 110 19.55 -4.51 2.45
N SER A 111 19.40 -5.04 3.67
CA SER A 111 18.06 -5.36 4.21
C SER A 111 17.28 -4.11 4.58
N VAL A 112 16.03 -4.03 4.11
CA VAL A 112 15.04 -3.09 4.63
C VAL A 112 14.50 -3.59 5.95
N LEU A 113 14.35 -2.69 6.92
CA LEU A 113 13.89 -3.00 8.27
C LEU A 113 12.45 -2.53 8.47
N PHE A 114 11.64 -3.36 9.10
CA PHE A 114 10.29 -3.01 9.55
C PHE A 114 9.88 -3.90 10.74
N PRO A 115 8.87 -3.50 11.53
CA PRO A 115 8.41 -4.30 12.66
C PRO A 115 7.91 -5.69 12.22
N ASP A 116 8.08 -6.69 13.08
CA ASP A 116 7.57 -8.05 12.85
C ASP A 116 6.02 -8.12 12.85
N LEU A 117 5.37 -7.24 13.60
CA LEU A 117 3.93 -7.08 13.60
C LEU A 117 3.58 -5.68 13.05
N THR A 118 3.38 -5.60 11.73
CA THR A 118 3.07 -4.37 11.02
C THR A 118 2.26 -4.64 9.75
N TYR A 119 2.14 -3.67 8.86
CA TYR A 119 1.38 -3.78 7.61
C TYR A 119 1.91 -4.91 6.72
N GLY A 120 1.06 -5.90 6.46
CA GLY A 120 1.46 -7.16 5.84
C GLY A 120 1.97 -7.07 4.41
N PHE A 121 1.72 -5.97 3.70
CA PHE A 121 2.20 -5.79 2.32
C PHE A 121 3.69 -5.49 2.20
N TYR A 122 4.37 -5.07 3.26
CA TYR A 122 5.82 -4.83 3.19
C TYR A 122 6.58 -6.07 2.75
N LYS A 123 6.25 -7.23 3.32
CA LYS A 123 6.83 -8.52 2.91
C LYS A 123 6.50 -8.90 1.46
N VAL A 124 5.26 -8.63 1.05
CA VAL A 124 4.81 -8.92 -0.31
C VAL A 124 5.61 -8.13 -1.34
N TRP A 125 5.82 -6.84 -1.10
CA TRP A 125 6.62 -6.00 -1.98
C TRP A 125 8.10 -6.37 -1.95
N ALA A 126 8.65 -6.66 -0.77
CA ALA A 126 10.03 -7.13 -0.63
C ALA A 126 10.26 -8.43 -1.41
N ASP A 127 9.38 -9.42 -1.27
CA ASP A 127 9.44 -10.68 -2.01
C ASP A 127 9.29 -10.46 -3.53
N LEU A 128 8.34 -9.62 -3.93
CA LEU A 128 8.05 -9.35 -5.34
C LEU A 128 9.25 -8.73 -6.06
N TYR A 129 9.93 -7.80 -5.41
CA TYR A 129 11.06 -7.07 -6.00
C TYR A 129 12.43 -7.64 -5.60
N HIS A 130 12.46 -8.76 -4.85
CA HIS A 130 13.69 -9.38 -4.36
C HIS A 130 14.54 -8.44 -3.51
N VAL A 131 13.88 -7.60 -2.71
CA VAL A 131 14.50 -6.73 -1.73
C VAL A 131 14.75 -7.54 -0.46
N PRO A 132 15.99 -7.66 0.02
CA PRO A 132 16.25 -8.28 1.32
C PRO A 132 15.54 -7.51 2.42
N PHE A 133 15.01 -8.21 3.41
CA PHE A 133 14.39 -7.54 4.56
C PHE A 133 14.69 -8.26 5.87
N ARG A 134 14.55 -7.55 6.95
CA ARG A 134 14.63 -8.08 8.30
C ARG A 134 13.50 -7.51 9.14
N GLU A 135 12.76 -8.39 9.77
CA GLU A 135 11.72 -8.05 10.74
C GLU A 135 12.36 -7.77 12.10
N ILE A 136 12.01 -6.63 12.67
CA ILE A 136 12.48 -6.21 13.99
C ILE A 136 11.37 -6.49 15.01
N PRO A 137 11.59 -7.32 16.02
CA PRO A 137 10.59 -7.60 17.01
C PRO A 137 10.14 -6.32 17.72
N LEU A 138 8.82 -6.17 17.89
CA LEU A 138 8.27 -5.13 18.76
C LEU A 138 8.53 -5.46 20.22
N ALA A 139 8.57 -4.44 21.08
CA ALA A 139 8.59 -4.62 22.53
C ALA A 139 7.31 -5.30 23.04
N ALA A 140 7.31 -5.73 24.31
CA ALA A 140 6.15 -6.44 24.90
C ALA A 140 4.87 -5.60 24.95
N ASP A 141 4.99 -4.28 24.94
CA ASP A 141 3.91 -3.30 24.87
C ASP A 141 3.57 -2.85 23.45
N PHE A 142 4.14 -3.54 22.43
CA PHE A 142 4.04 -3.25 21.00
C PHE A 142 4.68 -1.94 20.56
N GLU A 143 5.53 -1.34 21.36
CA GLU A 143 6.29 -0.14 20.98
C GLU A 143 7.48 -0.49 20.07
N VAL A 144 7.82 0.48 19.22
CA VAL A 144 9.04 0.47 18.41
C VAL A 144 10.15 1.17 19.19
N HIS A 145 11.25 0.47 19.43
CA HIS A 145 12.45 1.09 19.97
C HIS A 145 13.38 1.54 18.85
N PRO A 146 13.58 2.85 18.64
CA PRO A 146 14.41 3.36 17.54
C PRO A 146 15.82 2.76 17.50
N SER A 147 16.41 2.45 18.68
CA SER A 147 17.72 1.82 18.79
C SER A 147 17.86 0.49 18.05
N ASP A 148 16.76 -0.26 17.90
CA ASP A 148 16.75 -1.57 17.25
C ASP A 148 16.88 -1.49 15.74
N TYR A 149 16.72 -0.27 15.20
CA TYR A 149 16.82 0.05 13.77
C TYR A 149 18.14 0.72 13.39
N PHE A 150 19.02 0.96 14.35
CA PHE A 150 20.33 1.55 14.07
C PHE A 150 21.29 0.51 13.49
N GLY A 151 22.24 0.98 12.71
CA GLY A 151 23.23 0.16 12.00
C GLY A 151 22.99 0.13 10.50
N ASP A 152 23.78 -0.66 9.79
CA ASP A 152 23.73 -0.77 8.34
C ASP A 152 22.42 -1.42 7.89
N ASN A 153 21.69 -0.72 7.02
CA ASN A 153 20.46 -1.20 6.44
C ASN A 153 20.15 -0.49 5.11
N GLY A 154 19.30 -1.10 4.29
CA GLY A 154 18.85 -0.56 3.01
C GLY A 154 17.71 0.45 3.11
N GLY A 155 17.18 0.66 4.32
CA GLY A 155 16.07 1.57 4.62
C GLY A 155 15.21 1.05 5.75
N ILE A 156 14.36 1.93 6.29
CA ILE A 156 13.44 1.63 7.38
C ILE A 156 12.04 2.03 6.95
N ILE A 157 11.06 1.14 7.14
CA ILE A 157 9.66 1.43 6.87
C ILE A 157 8.86 1.24 8.16
N LEU A 158 8.19 2.31 8.59
CA LEU A 158 7.36 2.32 9.78
C LEU A 158 5.98 2.87 9.44
N ALA A 159 4.93 2.12 9.77
CA ALA A 159 3.57 2.65 9.75
C ALA A 159 3.35 3.45 11.03
N ASN A 160 2.78 4.66 10.93
CA ASN A 160 2.52 5.51 12.09
C ASN A 160 1.14 6.21 11.98
N PRO A 161 0.16 5.85 12.80
CA PRO A 161 0.16 4.78 13.80
C PRO A 161 0.43 3.41 13.17
N ASN A 162 1.11 2.50 13.92
CA ASN A 162 1.38 1.15 13.42
C ASN A 162 0.09 0.34 13.30
N ALA A 163 -0.06 -0.39 12.22
CA ALA A 163 -1.16 -1.32 12.01
C ALA A 163 -0.62 -2.77 12.05
N PRO A 164 -1.18 -3.69 12.90
CA PRO A 164 -2.49 -3.58 13.55
C PRO A 164 -2.47 -3.07 15.01
N THR A 165 -1.33 -2.68 15.56
CA THR A 165 -1.21 -2.38 17.00
C THR A 165 -1.91 -1.08 17.41
N GLY A 166 -2.04 -0.11 16.49
CA GLY A 166 -2.60 1.21 16.75
C GLY A 166 -1.66 2.14 17.55
N ILE A 167 -0.45 1.67 17.88
CA ILE A 167 0.53 2.46 18.64
C ILE A 167 1.10 3.56 17.73
N TYR A 168 1.14 4.76 18.30
CA TYR A 168 1.73 5.95 17.68
C TYR A 168 3.16 6.14 18.18
N LEU A 169 4.08 6.49 17.25
CA LEU A 169 5.50 6.78 17.52
C LEU A 169 5.71 8.24 17.85
#